data_3fa7e220c940f45946a14bc9222e1c6e
#
_entry.id   3fa7e220c940f45946a14bc9222e1c6e
#
_cell.length_a   1.000
_cell.length_b   1.000
_cell.length_c   1.000
_cell.angle_alpha   90.00
_cell.angle_beta   90.00
_cell.angle_gamma   90.00
#
_symmetry.space_group_name_H-M   'P 1'
#
loop_
_entity.id
_entity.type
_entity.pdbx_description
1 polymer ?
#
loop_
_entity_poly.entity_id
_entity_poly.type
_entity_poly.pdbx_seq_one_letter_code
_entity_poly.pdbx_strand_id
1 'polypeptide(L)'
;MSGKKTIVTLLRVSLLACPLLFTTPSFAMIDTPSVKVGFSPEGSASALVLDTINSAESSIRMMAYSFTDPDVMHALAKAKKRGVDVRIVVDDKGNTNRASQEAMKYINLLDIPLRTVDAFPIHHDKVIIVDGNTVETGSYNFSRAAARKNSENVVV
;
A
#
# COMPACT_ATOMS: atom_id res chain seq x y z
N MET A 1 -7.28 74.16 62.86
CA MET A 1 -8.22 73.27 62.12
C MET A 1 -7.39 72.30 61.32
N SER A 2 -7.29 71.09 61.82
CA SER A 2 -6.44 70.01 61.23
C SER A 2 -7.34 69.06 60.45
N GLY A 3 -7.20 69.01 59.13
CA GLY A 3 -7.93 68.13 58.26
C GLY A 3 -7.21 66.77 58.14
N LYS A 4 -7.81 65.69 58.64
CA LYS A 4 -7.34 64.34 58.51
C LYS A 4 -7.68 63.85 57.08
N LYS A 5 -6.64 63.53 56.30
CA LYS A 5 -6.81 62.81 55.00
C LYS A 5 -6.91 61.31 55.24
N THR A 6 -8.07 60.74 54.93
CA THR A 6 -8.30 59.29 54.96
C THR A 6 -7.79 58.73 53.69
N ILE A 7 -6.80 57.78 53.73
CA ILE A 7 -6.28 57.07 52.61
C ILE A 7 -7.10 55.76 52.49
N VAL A 8 -7.86 55.62 51.41
CA VAL A 8 -8.59 54.37 51.08
C VAL A 8 -7.67 53.50 50.22
N THR A 9 -7.19 52.40 50.80
CA THR A 9 -6.39 51.39 50.07
C THR A 9 -7.32 50.47 49.37
N LEU A 10 -7.35 50.52 48.02
CA LEU A 10 -8.08 49.54 47.18
C LEU A 10 -7.24 48.25 47.07
N LEU A 11 -7.76 47.18 47.64
CA LEU A 11 -7.22 45.84 47.48
C LEU A 11 -7.63 45.31 46.10
N ARG A 12 -6.67 45.18 45.16
CA ARG A 12 -6.92 44.54 43.87
C ARG A 12 -6.81 43.01 44.04
N VAL A 13 -7.93 42.33 44.00
CA VAL A 13 -7.98 40.87 43.91
C VAL A 13 -7.78 40.48 42.44
N SER A 14 -6.61 39.94 42.11
CA SER A 14 -6.33 39.36 40.80
C SER A 14 -6.87 37.93 40.77
N LEU A 15 -7.98 37.71 40.04
CA LEU A 15 -8.45 36.36 39.73
C LEU A 15 -7.50 35.74 38.70
N LEU A 16 -6.69 34.79 39.10
CA LEU A 16 -5.97 33.90 38.15
C LEU A 16 -6.99 32.94 37.52
N ALA A 17 -7.34 33.20 36.28
CA ALA A 17 -8.09 32.25 35.46
C ALA A 17 -7.14 31.11 35.04
N CYS A 18 -7.29 29.94 35.64
CA CYS A 18 -6.60 28.72 35.22
C CYS A 18 -7.28 28.16 33.95
N PRO A 19 -6.60 28.04 32.79
CA PRO A 19 -7.22 27.43 31.61
C PRO A 19 -7.41 25.93 31.86
N LEU A 20 -8.66 25.50 31.93
CA LEU A 20 -8.99 24.07 31.86
C LEU A 20 -8.60 23.54 30.46
N LEU A 21 -7.49 22.81 30.40
CA LEU A 21 -7.13 22.04 29.23
C LEU A 21 -8.09 20.84 29.10
N PHE A 22 -9.11 20.97 28.28
CA PHE A 22 -9.94 19.83 27.88
C PHE A 22 -9.11 18.94 26.96
N THR A 23 -8.52 17.86 27.49
CA THR A 23 -7.98 16.77 26.68
C THR A 23 -9.15 15.98 26.10
N THR A 24 -9.44 16.18 24.83
CA THR A 24 -10.35 15.28 24.10
C THR A 24 -9.69 13.90 24.00
N PRO A 25 -10.38 12.82 24.43
CA PRO A 25 -9.85 11.48 24.21
C PRO A 25 -9.75 11.22 22.70
N SER A 26 -8.53 11.05 22.20
CA SER A 26 -8.29 10.58 20.84
C SER A 26 -8.62 9.08 20.83
N PHE A 27 -9.80 8.72 20.34
CA PHE A 27 -10.09 7.33 20.04
C PHE A 27 -9.25 6.94 18.84
N ALA A 28 -8.21 6.12 19.05
CA ALA A 28 -7.55 5.43 17.96
C ALA A 28 -8.63 4.56 17.28
N MET A 29 -8.95 4.85 16.03
CA MET A 29 -9.77 3.97 15.21
C MET A 29 -9.01 2.65 15.13
N ILE A 30 -9.56 1.61 15.72
CA ILE A 30 -9.08 0.24 15.51
C ILE A 30 -9.50 -0.10 14.08
N ASP A 31 -8.52 -0.09 13.17
CA ASP A 31 -8.73 -0.49 11.79
C ASP A 31 -9.03 -2.00 11.81
N THR A 32 -10.29 -2.34 11.66
CA THR A 32 -10.70 -3.75 11.62
C THR A 32 -10.22 -4.36 10.30
N PRO A 33 -9.49 -5.48 10.32
CA PRO A 33 -9.08 -6.15 9.11
C PRO A 33 -10.28 -6.39 8.18
N SER A 34 -10.18 -5.96 6.93
CA SER A 34 -11.18 -6.21 5.90
C SER A 34 -10.64 -7.24 4.91
N VAL A 35 -11.50 -8.14 4.44
CA VAL A 35 -11.16 -9.12 3.41
C VAL A 35 -12.00 -8.86 2.18
N LYS A 36 -11.34 -8.74 1.02
CA LYS A 36 -11.99 -8.65 -0.29
C LYS A 36 -11.59 -9.85 -1.11
N VAL A 37 -12.52 -10.37 -1.90
CA VAL A 37 -12.28 -11.52 -2.78
C VAL A 37 -12.71 -11.17 -4.20
N GLY A 38 -11.87 -11.51 -5.17
CA GLY A 38 -12.16 -11.36 -6.59
C GLY A 38 -11.92 -12.67 -7.35
N PHE A 39 -12.59 -12.83 -8.48
CA PHE A 39 -12.48 -14.00 -9.34
C PHE A 39 -12.20 -13.60 -10.79
N SER A 40 -11.68 -14.54 -11.58
CA SER A 40 -11.59 -14.44 -13.04
C SER A 40 -12.24 -15.66 -13.69
N PRO A 41 -12.68 -15.56 -14.95
CA PRO A 41 -12.39 -14.49 -15.92
C PRO A 41 -13.38 -13.29 -15.91
N GLU A 42 -14.32 -13.23 -14.95
CA GLU A 42 -15.37 -12.20 -14.93
C GLU A 42 -14.84 -10.77 -14.62
N GLY A 43 -13.57 -10.64 -14.17
CA GLY A 43 -12.86 -9.38 -14.09
C GLY A 43 -12.60 -8.84 -12.68
N SER A 44 -13.29 -9.33 -11.64
CA SER A 44 -13.12 -8.81 -10.28
C SER A 44 -11.73 -9.10 -9.71
N ALA A 45 -11.11 -10.24 -10.04
CA ALA A 45 -9.73 -10.54 -9.65
C ALA A 45 -8.73 -9.53 -10.21
N SER A 46 -8.80 -9.25 -11.52
CA SER A 46 -7.92 -8.28 -12.17
C SER A 46 -8.11 -6.88 -11.58
N ALA A 47 -9.36 -6.45 -11.39
CA ALA A 47 -9.67 -5.16 -10.77
C ALA A 47 -9.06 -5.05 -9.37
N LEU A 48 -9.23 -6.10 -8.54
CA LEU A 48 -8.74 -6.10 -7.16
C LEU A 48 -7.20 -6.04 -7.09
N VAL A 49 -6.48 -6.76 -7.97
CA VAL A 49 -5.02 -6.67 -8.10
C VAL A 49 -4.59 -5.25 -8.47
N LEU A 50 -5.21 -4.65 -9.48
CA LEU A 50 -4.86 -3.31 -9.93
C LEU A 50 -5.19 -2.24 -8.89
N ASP A 51 -6.32 -2.35 -8.20
CA ASP A 51 -6.71 -1.45 -7.12
C ASP A 51 -5.72 -1.54 -5.95
N THR A 52 -5.27 -2.76 -5.60
CA THR A 52 -4.26 -2.97 -4.55
C THR A 52 -2.94 -2.30 -4.91
N ILE A 53 -2.44 -2.44 -6.14
CA ILE A 53 -1.22 -1.74 -6.59
C ILE A 53 -1.42 -0.21 -6.61
N ASN A 54 -2.58 0.25 -7.06
CA ASN A 54 -2.87 1.67 -7.17
C ASN A 54 -3.06 2.36 -5.81
N SER A 55 -3.47 1.63 -4.77
CA SER A 55 -3.63 2.16 -3.40
C SER A 55 -2.31 2.40 -2.67
N ALA A 56 -1.18 1.89 -3.18
CA ALA A 56 0.12 2.04 -2.55
C ALA A 56 0.55 3.51 -2.41
N GLU A 57 0.94 3.90 -1.20
CA GLU A 57 1.42 5.24 -0.85
C GLU A 57 2.95 5.25 -0.61
N SER A 58 3.51 4.22 -0.02
CA SER A 58 4.92 4.16 0.38
C SER A 58 5.70 3.01 -0.23
N SER A 59 5.15 1.80 -0.27
CA SER A 59 5.90 0.62 -0.72
C SER A 59 5.06 -0.47 -1.36
N ILE A 60 5.66 -1.18 -2.34
CA ILE A 60 5.15 -2.43 -2.91
C ILE A 60 6.25 -3.47 -2.85
N ARG A 61 5.92 -4.67 -2.32
CA ARG A 61 6.75 -5.87 -2.37
C ARG A 61 5.98 -6.95 -3.10
N MET A 62 6.53 -7.43 -4.22
CA MET A 62 5.83 -8.35 -5.10
C MET A 62 6.64 -9.63 -5.30
N MET A 63 5.97 -10.78 -5.18
CA MET A 63 6.47 -12.10 -5.56
C MET A 63 5.60 -12.67 -6.67
N ALA A 64 6.21 -13.12 -7.76
CA ALA A 64 5.47 -13.57 -8.94
C ALA A 64 6.07 -14.85 -9.54
N TYR A 65 5.22 -15.84 -9.78
CA TYR A 65 5.60 -16.98 -10.61
C TYR A 65 5.62 -16.58 -12.09
N SER A 66 4.51 -16.10 -12.65
CA SER A 66 4.44 -15.62 -14.03
C SER A 66 4.17 -14.12 -14.03
N PHE A 67 5.00 -13.39 -14.78
CA PHE A 67 4.96 -11.93 -14.82
C PHE A 67 4.93 -11.44 -16.27
N THR A 68 3.72 -11.29 -16.83
CA THR A 68 3.53 -10.96 -18.26
C THR A 68 2.38 -9.98 -18.52
N ASP A 69 1.63 -9.56 -17.47
CA ASP A 69 0.45 -8.71 -17.66
C ASP A 69 0.85 -7.23 -17.83
N PRO A 70 0.58 -6.61 -18.99
CA PRO A 70 0.88 -5.20 -19.22
C PRO A 70 0.16 -4.24 -18.26
N ASP A 71 -1.07 -4.59 -17.85
CA ASP A 71 -1.86 -3.72 -16.97
C ASP A 71 -1.24 -3.65 -15.57
N VAL A 72 -0.73 -4.79 -15.07
CA VAL A 72 0.05 -4.86 -13.82
C VAL A 72 1.35 -4.06 -13.96
N MET A 73 2.11 -4.24 -15.04
CA MET A 73 3.33 -3.47 -15.29
C MET A 73 3.07 -1.96 -15.33
N HIS A 74 2.01 -1.52 -15.99
CA HIS A 74 1.63 -0.11 -16.04
C HIS A 74 1.21 0.43 -14.67
N ALA A 75 0.51 -0.36 -13.85
CA ALA A 75 0.16 0.03 -12.48
C ALA A 75 1.41 0.20 -11.61
N LEU A 76 2.37 -0.73 -11.69
CA LEU A 76 3.66 -0.63 -10.99
C LEU A 76 4.48 0.59 -11.46
N ALA A 77 4.50 0.86 -12.76
CA ALA A 77 5.14 2.06 -13.33
C ALA A 77 4.52 3.36 -12.78
N LYS A 78 3.19 3.42 -12.68
CA LYS A 78 2.48 4.55 -12.08
C LYS A 78 2.80 4.69 -10.59
N ALA A 79 2.86 3.58 -9.84
CA ALA A 79 3.25 3.59 -8.43
C ALA A 79 4.68 4.13 -8.26
N LYS A 80 5.64 3.65 -9.05
CA LYS A 80 7.01 4.17 -9.06
C LYS A 80 7.06 5.67 -9.35
N LYS A 81 6.28 6.15 -10.33
CA LYS A 81 6.20 7.59 -10.68
C LYS A 81 5.63 8.43 -9.53
N ARG A 82 4.75 7.87 -8.69
CA ARG A 82 4.27 8.52 -7.46
C ARG A 82 5.31 8.58 -6.33
N GLY A 83 6.47 7.90 -6.48
CA GLY A 83 7.52 7.84 -5.46
C GLY A 83 7.45 6.59 -4.57
N VAL A 84 6.58 5.62 -4.88
CA VAL A 84 6.45 4.36 -4.13
C VAL A 84 7.72 3.51 -4.32
N ASP A 85 8.26 2.94 -3.23
CA ASP A 85 9.40 2.00 -3.26
C ASP A 85 8.91 0.60 -3.72
N VAL A 86 8.97 0.37 -5.03
CA VAL A 86 8.55 -0.90 -5.66
C VAL A 86 9.74 -1.85 -5.76
N ARG A 87 9.57 -3.10 -5.28
CA ARG A 87 10.56 -4.17 -5.43
C ARG A 87 9.87 -5.48 -5.81
N ILE A 88 10.47 -6.21 -6.75
CA ILE A 88 9.87 -7.39 -7.37
C ILE A 88 10.84 -8.57 -7.32
N VAL A 89 10.32 -9.75 -6.99
CA VAL A 89 11.01 -11.04 -7.13
C VAL A 89 10.17 -11.93 -8.03
N VAL A 90 10.78 -12.57 -9.02
CA VAL A 90 10.09 -13.47 -9.93
C VAL A 90 10.80 -14.82 -9.99
N ASP A 91 10.03 -15.88 -10.30
CA ASP A 91 10.62 -17.21 -10.60
C ASP A 91 11.53 -17.12 -11.83
N ASP A 92 12.73 -17.69 -11.75
CA ASP A 92 13.69 -17.65 -12.85
C ASP A 92 13.18 -18.48 -14.06
N LYS A 93 12.78 -19.74 -13.81
CA LYS A 93 12.39 -20.68 -14.86
C LYS A 93 11.03 -20.34 -15.49
N GLY A 94 10.09 -19.81 -14.69
CA GLY A 94 8.76 -19.41 -15.15
C GLY A 94 8.77 -18.17 -16.05
N ASN A 95 9.89 -17.40 -16.07
CA ASN A 95 10.00 -16.14 -16.77
C ASN A 95 11.05 -16.11 -17.89
N THR A 96 11.36 -17.27 -18.49
CA THR A 96 12.31 -17.40 -19.62
C THR A 96 11.67 -17.10 -20.99
N ASN A 97 10.34 -17.10 -21.10
CA ASN A 97 9.65 -16.80 -22.34
C ASN A 97 9.76 -15.33 -22.74
N ARG A 98 9.55 -15.03 -24.04
CA ARG A 98 9.71 -13.69 -24.60
C ARG A 98 8.86 -12.64 -23.89
N ALA A 99 7.59 -12.94 -23.58
CA ALA A 99 6.69 -11.99 -22.96
C ALA A 99 7.17 -11.58 -21.56
N SER A 100 7.66 -12.56 -20.76
CA SER A 100 8.24 -12.28 -19.44
C SER A 100 9.54 -11.48 -19.55
N GLN A 101 10.40 -11.79 -20.51
CA GLN A 101 11.65 -11.06 -20.73
C GLN A 101 11.40 -9.58 -21.11
N GLU A 102 10.43 -9.32 -21.98
CA GLU A 102 10.00 -7.97 -22.34
C GLU A 102 9.41 -7.23 -21.12
N ALA A 103 8.61 -7.90 -20.30
CA ALA A 103 8.06 -7.36 -19.06
C ALA A 103 9.16 -6.95 -18.07
N MET A 104 10.10 -7.86 -17.80
CA MET A 104 11.22 -7.58 -16.89
C MET A 104 12.12 -6.47 -17.41
N LYS A 105 12.39 -6.44 -18.72
CA LYS A 105 13.13 -5.35 -19.37
C LYS A 105 12.43 -4.01 -19.19
N TYR A 106 11.14 -3.96 -19.39
CA TYR A 106 10.34 -2.74 -19.18
C TYR A 106 10.44 -2.23 -17.74
N ILE A 107 10.31 -3.12 -16.75
CA ILE A 107 10.42 -2.79 -15.33
C ILE A 107 11.82 -2.27 -14.97
N ASN A 108 12.87 -2.90 -15.51
CA ASN A 108 14.26 -2.47 -15.29
C ASN A 108 14.53 -1.07 -15.89
N LEU A 109 13.94 -0.74 -17.03
CA LEU A 109 14.05 0.61 -17.65
C LEU A 109 13.42 1.72 -16.80
N LEU A 110 12.56 1.37 -15.85
CA LEU A 110 11.93 2.30 -14.89
C LEU A 110 12.69 2.39 -13.57
N ASP A 111 13.89 1.83 -13.47
CA ASP A 111 14.67 1.73 -12.23
C ASP A 111 13.87 1.09 -11.06
N ILE A 112 13.03 0.11 -11.38
CA ILE A 112 12.35 -0.72 -10.39
C ILE A 112 13.22 -1.96 -10.13
N PRO A 113 13.74 -2.16 -8.90
CA PRO A 113 14.51 -3.34 -8.55
C PRO A 113 13.71 -4.63 -8.78
N LEU A 114 14.19 -5.46 -9.71
CA LEU A 114 13.63 -6.78 -10.00
C LEU A 114 14.75 -7.82 -9.93
N ARG A 115 14.49 -8.95 -9.27
CA ARG A 115 15.39 -10.09 -9.18
C ARG A 115 14.68 -11.36 -9.57
N THR A 116 15.40 -12.28 -10.21
CA THR A 116 14.97 -13.66 -10.38
C THR A 116 15.43 -14.51 -9.19
N VAL A 117 14.70 -15.56 -8.88
CA VAL A 117 15.04 -16.56 -7.86
C VAL A 117 15.01 -17.96 -8.45
N ASP A 118 16.07 -18.71 -8.21
CA ASP A 118 16.28 -20.12 -8.63
C ASP A 118 16.53 -21.07 -7.45
N ALA A 119 16.45 -20.54 -6.22
CA ALA A 119 16.68 -21.28 -4.97
C ALA A 119 15.69 -22.42 -4.74
N PHE A 120 14.55 -22.40 -5.43
CA PHE A 120 13.50 -23.41 -5.36
C PHE A 120 13.32 -24.08 -6.72
N PRO A 121 12.81 -25.34 -6.77
CA PRO A 121 12.38 -25.92 -8.04
C PRO A 121 11.37 -25.04 -8.78
N ILE A 122 10.46 -24.41 -8.06
CA ILE A 122 9.48 -23.43 -8.53
C ILE A 122 9.21 -22.42 -7.39
N HIS A 123 9.39 -21.14 -7.67
CA HIS A 123 8.90 -20.05 -6.81
C HIS A 123 7.48 -19.68 -7.27
N HIS A 124 6.47 -20.43 -6.78
CA HIS A 124 5.09 -20.37 -7.29
C HIS A 124 4.21 -19.35 -6.58
N ASP A 125 4.81 -18.36 -5.95
CA ASP A 125 4.10 -17.32 -5.21
C ASP A 125 3.43 -16.30 -6.14
N LYS A 126 2.28 -15.80 -5.71
CA LYS A 126 1.54 -14.69 -6.29
C LYS A 126 1.11 -13.85 -5.10
N VAL A 127 1.95 -12.87 -4.75
CA VAL A 127 1.76 -12.06 -3.54
C VAL A 127 2.15 -10.63 -3.84
N ILE A 128 1.34 -9.69 -3.39
CA ILE A 128 1.67 -8.28 -3.34
C ILE A 128 1.45 -7.80 -1.90
N ILE A 129 2.46 -7.17 -1.32
CA ILE A 129 2.38 -6.50 -0.02
C ILE A 129 2.48 -5.00 -0.26
N VAL A 130 1.45 -4.27 0.12
CA VAL A 130 1.37 -2.82 0.00
C VAL A 130 1.48 -2.19 1.38
N ASP A 131 2.40 -1.24 1.51
CA ASP A 131 2.61 -0.40 2.70
C ASP A 131 2.80 -1.17 4.02
N GLY A 132 3.15 -2.45 3.91
CA GLY A 132 3.40 -3.35 5.05
C GLY A 132 2.16 -3.84 5.79
N ASN A 133 0.96 -3.46 5.36
CA ASN A 133 -0.29 -3.76 6.04
C ASN A 133 -1.38 -4.40 5.16
N THR A 134 -1.30 -4.25 3.85
CA THR A 134 -2.26 -4.85 2.91
C THR A 134 -1.57 -5.97 2.14
N VAL A 135 -2.18 -7.15 2.11
CA VAL A 135 -1.64 -8.33 1.43
C VAL A 135 -2.64 -8.82 0.39
N GLU A 136 -2.20 -8.89 -0.86
CA GLU A 136 -2.89 -9.58 -1.94
C GLU A 136 -2.26 -10.95 -2.16
N THR A 137 -3.08 -11.99 -2.29
CA THR A 137 -2.64 -13.34 -2.65
C THR A 137 -3.77 -14.15 -3.29
N GLY A 138 -3.41 -15.28 -3.90
CA GLY A 138 -4.38 -16.19 -4.51
C GLY A 138 -3.75 -17.12 -5.55
N SER A 139 -4.59 -17.64 -6.44
CA SER A 139 -4.13 -18.46 -7.56
C SER A 139 -3.74 -17.62 -8.79
N TYR A 140 -4.10 -16.34 -8.82
CA TYR A 140 -4.00 -15.42 -9.96
C TYR A 140 -2.55 -15.11 -10.31
N ASN A 141 -2.04 -15.67 -11.40
CA ASN A 141 -0.77 -15.23 -11.98
C ASN A 141 -0.90 -13.84 -12.59
N PHE A 142 0.14 -13.03 -12.52
CA PHE A 142 0.13 -11.68 -13.11
C PHE A 142 0.30 -11.77 -14.62
N SER A 143 -0.74 -12.32 -15.29
CA SER A 143 -0.76 -12.62 -16.72
C SER A 143 -2.13 -12.39 -17.33
N ARG A 144 -2.16 -12.09 -18.65
CA ARG A 144 -3.43 -11.94 -19.38
C ARG A 144 -4.29 -13.21 -19.38
N ALA A 145 -3.67 -14.38 -19.30
CA ALA A 145 -4.42 -15.65 -19.22
C ALA A 145 -5.19 -15.74 -17.90
N ALA A 146 -4.55 -15.39 -16.78
CA ALA A 146 -5.19 -15.31 -15.47
C ALA A 146 -6.34 -14.29 -15.47
N ALA A 147 -6.13 -13.13 -16.09
CA ALA A 147 -7.15 -12.07 -16.11
C ALA A 147 -8.39 -12.43 -16.92
N ARG A 148 -8.25 -13.20 -18.03
CA ARG A 148 -9.29 -13.27 -19.07
C ARG A 148 -9.74 -14.68 -19.45
N LYS A 149 -9.04 -15.72 -19.03
CA LYS A 149 -9.27 -17.09 -19.51
C LYS A 149 -9.37 -18.14 -18.42
N ASN A 150 -8.53 -18.00 -17.40
CA ASN A 150 -8.47 -19.00 -16.33
C ASN A 150 -9.53 -18.73 -15.27
N SER A 151 -9.91 -19.78 -14.55
CA SER A 151 -10.64 -19.65 -13.28
C SER A 151 -9.63 -19.45 -12.16
N GLU A 152 -9.54 -18.24 -11.65
CA GLU A 152 -8.61 -17.86 -10.59
C GLU A 152 -9.35 -17.12 -9.46
N ASN A 153 -8.67 -17.01 -8.32
CA ASN A 153 -9.13 -16.20 -7.20
C ASN A 153 -8.01 -15.25 -6.72
N VAL A 154 -8.44 -14.14 -6.15
CA VAL A 154 -7.62 -13.15 -5.46
C VAL A 154 -8.26 -12.83 -4.13
N VAL A 155 -7.46 -12.68 -3.09
CA VAL A 155 -7.86 -12.23 -1.75
C VAL A 155 -6.97 -11.04 -1.36
N VAL A 156 -7.59 -10.02 -0.82
CA VAL A 156 -6.90 -8.85 -0.25
C VAL A 156 -7.41 -8.63 1.16
#